data_56978631d3a3983a7f21416dee1273bb
#
_entry.id   56978631d3a3983a7f21416dee1273bb
#
_cell.length_a   1.000
_cell.length_b   1.000
_cell.length_c   1.000
_cell.angle_alpha   90.00
_cell.angle_beta   90.00
_cell.angle_gamma   90.00
#
_symmetry.space_group_name_H-M   'P 1'
#
loop_
_entity.id
_entity.type
_entity.pdbx_description
1 polymer ?
#
loop_
_entity_poly.entity_id
_entity_poly.type
_entity_poly.pdbx_seq_one_letter_code
_entity_poly.pdbx_strand_id
1 'polypeptide(L)'
;GKLQPETKPHPISQKQVKPKREKTIPEKLEELDRTYPFGEVPEGSTRSYWGAGKGKNLIVVQLESFQNFVLNASVQGQKVAPILKQLSKESLYFPYIFQQIGVGNTSDAEFASSTSIYPIGFSAMSTTYADRKLPSLAKLMGRKNYVTATFHVNDVTFWNRDQMYPALGFHAYYDEPYFSKVKFSRFGASDEELFRVGIRKMKTMR
;
A
#
# COMPACT_ATOMS: atom_id res chain seq x y z
N GLY A 1 -29.08 54.87 17.00
CA GLY A 1 -28.90 53.71 16.21
C GLY A 1 -29.98 52.68 16.52
N LYS A 2 -30.86 52.39 15.52
CA LYS A 2 -31.92 51.37 15.63
C LYS A 2 -31.29 50.03 15.41
N LEU A 3 -31.38 49.09 16.38
CA LEU A 3 -31.02 47.70 16.24
C LEU A 3 -32.01 47.02 15.27
N GLN A 4 -31.48 46.34 14.28
CA GLN A 4 -32.28 45.49 13.37
C GLN A 4 -32.69 44.20 14.12
N PRO A 5 -33.87 43.63 13.87
CA PRO A 5 -34.33 42.41 14.55
C PRO A 5 -33.53 41.20 14.05
N GLU A 6 -33.07 40.36 15.01
CA GLU A 6 -32.40 39.08 14.75
C GLU A 6 -33.32 38.12 13.96
N THR A 7 -32.88 37.71 12.82
CA THR A 7 -33.55 36.64 12.04
C THR A 7 -33.32 35.30 12.74
N LYS A 8 -34.43 34.65 13.17
CA LYS A 8 -34.40 33.30 13.72
C LYS A 8 -33.88 32.29 12.67
N PRO A 9 -32.97 31.39 13.04
CA PRO A 9 -32.47 30.37 12.10
C PRO A 9 -33.63 29.45 11.67
N HIS A 10 -33.67 29.13 10.36
CA HIS A 10 -34.63 28.17 9.84
C HIS A 10 -34.35 26.77 10.40
N PRO A 11 -35.37 26.00 10.79
CA PRO A 11 -35.18 24.62 11.26
C PRO A 11 -34.65 23.75 10.11
N ILE A 12 -33.47 23.15 10.31
CA ILE A 12 -32.93 22.14 9.40
C ILE A 12 -33.82 20.91 9.56
N SER A 13 -34.57 20.56 8.51
CA SER A 13 -35.34 19.33 8.44
C SER A 13 -34.39 18.14 8.45
N GLN A 14 -34.23 17.50 9.58
CA GLN A 14 -33.52 16.22 9.69
C GLN A 14 -34.39 15.16 9.02
N LYS A 15 -34.10 14.81 7.75
CA LYS A 15 -34.59 13.57 7.17
C LYS A 15 -34.08 12.43 8.06
N GLN A 16 -34.96 11.75 8.74
CA GLN A 16 -34.67 10.52 9.46
C GLN A 16 -34.17 9.48 8.44
N VAL A 17 -32.86 9.31 8.36
CA VAL A 17 -32.25 8.20 7.64
C VAL A 17 -32.47 6.97 8.50
N LYS A 18 -33.37 6.07 8.07
CA LYS A 18 -33.52 4.77 8.71
C LYS A 18 -32.14 4.10 8.81
N PRO A 19 -31.76 3.60 10.00
CA PRO A 19 -30.47 2.94 10.14
C PRO A 19 -30.41 1.75 9.16
N LYS A 20 -29.46 1.76 8.24
CA LYS A 20 -29.17 0.58 7.40
C LYS A 20 -28.75 -0.55 8.32
N ARG A 21 -29.33 -1.75 8.12
CA ARG A 21 -28.88 -2.96 8.81
C ARG A 21 -27.37 -3.11 8.65
N GLU A 22 -26.67 -3.33 9.73
CA GLU A 22 -25.25 -3.58 9.68
C GLU A 22 -24.99 -4.96 9.04
N LYS A 23 -24.16 -5.00 7.98
CA LYS A 23 -23.79 -6.24 7.30
C LYS A 23 -22.95 -7.11 8.21
N THR A 24 -23.15 -8.41 8.14
CA THR A 24 -22.30 -9.40 8.81
C THR A 24 -20.88 -9.42 8.20
N ILE A 25 -19.90 -9.98 8.90
CA ILE A 25 -18.54 -10.12 8.38
C ILE A 25 -18.49 -10.88 7.04
N PRO A 26 -19.17 -12.04 6.87
CA PRO A 26 -19.22 -12.71 5.57
C PRO A 26 -19.78 -11.81 4.45
N GLU A 27 -20.87 -11.10 4.69
CA GLU A 27 -21.47 -10.19 3.71
C GLU A 27 -20.53 -9.03 3.33
N LYS A 28 -19.77 -8.51 4.30
CA LYS A 28 -18.74 -7.48 4.05
C LYS A 28 -17.57 -8.01 3.22
N LEU A 29 -17.14 -9.26 3.46
CA LEU A 29 -16.09 -9.91 2.70
C LEU A 29 -16.52 -10.24 1.26
N GLU A 30 -17.74 -10.72 1.07
CA GLU A 30 -18.29 -10.99 -0.26
C GLU A 30 -18.41 -9.70 -1.08
N GLU A 31 -18.90 -8.62 -0.45
CA GLU A 31 -18.95 -7.30 -1.09
C GLU A 31 -17.55 -6.78 -1.47
N LEU A 32 -16.57 -6.93 -0.55
CA LEU A 32 -15.19 -6.55 -0.80
C LEU A 32 -14.60 -7.34 -1.98
N ASP A 33 -14.80 -8.67 -2.04
CA ASP A 33 -14.29 -9.51 -3.13
C ASP A 33 -14.93 -9.15 -4.48
N ARG A 34 -16.20 -8.74 -4.46
CA ARG A 34 -16.94 -8.30 -5.65
C ARG A 34 -16.50 -6.92 -6.15
N THR A 35 -16.23 -5.98 -5.24
CA THR A 35 -15.91 -4.57 -5.57
C THR A 35 -14.42 -4.30 -5.68
N TYR A 36 -13.58 -5.15 -5.08
CA TYR A 36 -12.14 -5.00 -5.11
C TYR A 36 -11.57 -5.19 -6.53
N PRO A 37 -10.57 -4.40 -6.96
CA PRO A 37 -9.93 -3.28 -6.24
C PRO A 37 -10.55 -1.91 -6.52
N PHE A 38 -11.60 -1.82 -7.31
CA PHE A 38 -12.01 -0.56 -7.93
C PHE A 38 -13.14 0.16 -7.19
N GLY A 39 -13.81 -0.50 -6.24
CA GLY A 39 -15.02 0.03 -5.65
C GLY A 39 -16.11 0.32 -6.70
N GLU A 40 -17.07 1.14 -6.35
CA GLU A 40 -18.06 1.64 -7.29
C GLU A 40 -17.45 2.76 -8.15
N VAL A 41 -17.44 2.56 -9.46
CA VAL A 41 -17.00 3.58 -10.41
C VAL A 41 -18.21 4.38 -10.84
N PRO A 42 -18.22 5.71 -10.67
CA PRO A 42 -19.33 6.54 -11.13
C PRO A 42 -19.63 6.29 -12.60
N GLU A 43 -20.93 6.12 -12.92
CA GLU A 43 -21.39 5.94 -14.29
C GLU A 43 -20.95 7.14 -15.17
N GLY A 44 -20.42 6.87 -16.35
CA GLY A 44 -19.93 7.90 -17.27
C GLY A 44 -18.53 8.43 -16.96
N SER A 45 -17.84 7.93 -15.93
CA SER A 45 -16.45 8.33 -15.68
C SER A 45 -15.48 7.73 -16.71
N THR A 46 -14.62 8.56 -17.31
CA THR A 46 -13.51 8.10 -18.15
C THR A 46 -12.31 7.77 -17.24
N ARG A 47 -11.76 6.57 -17.38
CA ARG A 47 -10.55 6.15 -16.67
C ARG A 47 -9.34 6.41 -17.56
N SER A 48 -8.69 7.54 -17.35
CA SER A 48 -7.39 7.80 -17.98
C SER A 48 -6.41 6.68 -17.58
N TYR A 49 -5.59 6.25 -18.54
CA TYR A 49 -4.60 5.18 -18.35
C TYR A 49 -5.17 3.78 -18.08
N TRP A 50 -6.48 3.55 -18.19
CA TRP A 50 -7.03 2.21 -18.05
C TRP A 50 -6.37 1.24 -19.03
N GLY A 51 -5.82 0.14 -18.51
CA GLY A 51 -5.14 -0.89 -19.31
C GLY A 51 -3.75 -0.52 -19.81
N ALA A 52 -3.20 0.67 -19.51
CA ALA A 52 -1.86 1.07 -19.96
C ALA A 52 -0.75 0.10 -19.48
N GLY A 53 -0.95 -0.55 -18.34
CA GLY A 53 -0.05 -1.57 -17.80
C GLY A 53 -0.35 -3.00 -18.24
N LYS A 54 -1.32 -3.25 -19.14
CA LYS A 54 -1.70 -4.61 -19.54
C LYS A 54 -0.51 -5.38 -20.12
N GLY A 55 -0.24 -6.57 -19.59
CA GLY A 55 0.87 -7.42 -20.02
C GLY A 55 2.25 -6.96 -19.55
N LYS A 56 2.33 -5.95 -18.68
CA LYS A 56 3.57 -5.47 -18.08
C LYS A 56 3.78 -6.08 -16.70
N ASN A 57 5.03 -6.16 -16.26
CA ASN A 57 5.37 -6.51 -14.89
C ASN A 57 5.10 -5.31 -13.97
N LEU A 58 4.70 -5.59 -12.75
CA LEU A 58 4.51 -4.59 -11.69
C LEU A 58 5.61 -4.76 -10.64
N ILE A 59 6.35 -3.69 -10.38
CA ILE A 59 7.33 -3.62 -9.29
C ILE A 59 6.86 -2.52 -8.34
N VAL A 60 6.63 -2.88 -7.09
CA VAL A 60 6.30 -1.94 -6.02
C VAL A 60 7.54 -1.77 -5.14
N VAL A 61 8.02 -0.54 -5.01
CA VAL A 61 9.14 -0.20 -4.13
C VAL A 61 8.60 0.64 -2.98
N GLN A 62 8.59 0.06 -1.78
CA GLN A 62 8.21 0.77 -0.57
C GLN A 62 9.45 1.38 0.07
N LEU A 63 9.51 2.70 0.13
CA LEU A 63 10.62 3.45 0.74
C LEU A 63 10.27 3.77 2.19
N GLU A 64 10.99 3.16 3.14
CA GLU A 64 10.79 3.38 4.56
C GLU A 64 11.14 4.81 4.96
N SER A 65 10.26 5.45 5.73
CA SER A 65 10.45 6.81 6.26
C SER A 65 10.73 7.91 5.22
N PHE A 66 10.55 7.63 3.93
CA PHE A 66 10.78 8.60 2.87
C PHE A 66 9.64 9.61 2.82
N GLN A 67 9.97 10.89 3.01
CA GLN A 67 9.01 11.98 2.97
C GLN A 67 9.17 12.82 1.70
N ASN A 68 8.09 13.37 1.21
CA ASN A 68 8.04 14.10 -0.06
C ASN A 68 9.02 15.27 -0.16
N PHE A 69 9.31 15.97 0.95
CA PHE A 69 10.25 17.09 0.95
C PHE A 69 11.67 16.69 0.52
N VAL A 70 12.07 15.43 0.74
CA VAL A 70 13.39 14.90 0.39
C VAL A 70 13.68 15.01 -1.11
N LEU A 71 12.63 14.94 -1.96
CA LEU A 71 12.78 15.11 -3.41
C LEU A 71 13.36 16.47 -3.80
N ASN A 72 13.17 17.48 -2.97
CA ASN A 72 13.65 18.84 -3.23
C ASN A 72 14.82 19.25 -2.30
N ALA A 73 15.18 18.38 -1.36
CA ALA A 73 16.23 18.67 -0.39
C ALA A 73 17.62 18.68 -1.02
N SER A 74 18.48 19.55 -0.49
CA SER A 74 19.90 19.61 -0.85
C SER A 74 20.73 19.77 0.43
N VAL A 75 21.88 19.13 0.50
CA VAL A 75 22.85 19.25 1.57
C VAL A 75 24.17 19.72 0.94
N GLN A 76 24.72 20.82 1.42
CA GLN A 76 25.94 21.42 0.87
C GLN A 76 25.91 21.61 -0.66
N GLY A 77 24.74 22.02 -1.20
CA GLY A 77 24.53 22.22 -2.63
C GLY A 77 24.28 20.95 -3.45
N GLN A 78 24.42 19.77 -2.86
CA GLN A 78 24.14 18.49 -3.53
C GLN A 78 22.70 18.04 -3.28
N LYS A 79 22.00 17.63 -4.35
CA LYS A 79 20.64 17.09 -4.26
C LYS A 79 20.65 15.74 -3.54
N VAL A 80 19.74 15.56 -2.57
CA VAL A 80 19.65 14.33 -1.78
C VAL A 80 19.08 13.16 -2.61
N ALA A 81 18.05 13.41 -3.41
CA ALA A 81 17.37 12.36 -4.18
C ALA A 81 17.21 12.75 -5.67
N PRO A 82 18.33 12.92 -6.43
CA PRO A 82 18.28 13.44 -7.80
C PRO A 82 17.52 12.50 -8.76
N ILE A 83 17.72 11.20 -8.64
CA ILE A 83 17.07 10.19 -9.51
C ILE A 83 15.57 10.15 -9.25
N LEU A 84 15.13 10.09 -7.99
CA LEU A 84 13.71 10.10 -7.65
C LEU A 84 13.05 11.42 -8.05
N LYS A 85 13.77 12.53 -7.95
CA LYS A 85 13.28 13.83 -8.44
C LYS A 85 13.11 13.85 -9.94
N GLN A 86 14.02 13.25 -10.69
CA GLN A 86 13.86 13.10 -12.14
C GLN A 86 12.67 12.21 -12.46
N LEU A 87 12.56 11.04 -11.83
CA LEU A 87 11.47 10.11 -12.02
C LEU A 87 10.10 10.76 -11.73
N SER A 88 10.01 11.59 -10.69
CA SER A 88 8.75 12.31 -10.38
C SER A 88 8.29 13.28 -11.48
N LYS A 89 9.20 13.71 -12.37
CA LYS A 89 8.87 14.57 -13.52
C LYS A 89 8.47 13.78 -14.76
N GLU A 90 8.90 12.53 -14.86
CA GLU A 90 8.74 11.66 -16.03
C GLU A 90 7.61 10.64 -15.86
N SER A 91 6.94 10.64 -14.71
CA SER A 91 5.91 9.67 -14.34
C SER A 91 4.66 10.31 -13.75
N LEU A 92 3.65 9.50 -13.46
CA LEU A 92 2.51 9.94 -12.66
C LEU A 92 2.98 10.17 -11.22
N TYR A 93 2.97 11.42 -10.79
CA TYR A 93 3.40 11.83 -9.48
C TYR A 93 2.23 12.33 -8.64
N PHE A 94 2.06 11.77 -7.45
CA PHE A 94 0.98 12.07 -6.51
C PHE A 94 1.55 12.70 -5.23
N PRO A 95 1.72 14.04 -5.17
CA PRO A 95 2.41 14.70 -4.05
C PRO A 95 1.62 14.69 -2.73
N TYR A 96 0.32 14.42 -2.78
CA TYR A 96 -0.59 14.52 -1.63
C TYR A 96 -1.08 13.15 -1.15
N ILE A 97 -0.24 12.12 -1.25
CA ILE A 97 -0.50 10.83 -0.62
C ILE A 97 0.01 10.90 0.82
N PHE A 98 -0.92 10.72 1.76
CA PHE A 98 -0.62 10.73 3.19
C PHE A 98 -0.54 9.29 3.70
N GLN A 99 0.30 9.13 4.71
CA GLN A 99 0.51 7.87 5.39
C GLN A 99 -0.78 7.37 6.05
N GLN A 100 -1.14 6.12 5.77
CA GLN A 100 -2.33 5.44 6.30
C GLN A 100 -1.90 4.18 7.04
N ILE A 101 -1.16 4.33 8.12
CA ILE A 101 -0.64 3.24 8.95
C ILE A 101 -1.05 3.41 10.41
N GLY A 102 -1.03 2.31 11.15
CA GLY A 102 -1.15 2.27 12.59
C GLY A 102 0.18 1.91 13.26
N VAL A 103 0.09 1.19 14.37
CA VAL A 103 1.25 0.77 15.16
C VAL A 103 2.15 -0.25 14.43
N GLY A 104 1.67 -0.87 13.37
CA GLY A 104 2.44 -1.82 12.53
C GLY A 104 3.41 -1.15 11.57
N ASN A 105 3.42 0.19 11.50
CA ASN A 105 4.38 0.95 10.67
C ASN A 105 4.56 0.34 9.27
N THR A 106 5.74 -0.19 8.98
CA THR A 106 6.11 -0.78 7.68
C THR A 106 5.18 -1.90 7.27
N SER A 107 4.82 -2.81 8.19
CA SER A 107 3.95 -3.94 7.87
C SER A 107 2.51 -3.52 7.59
N ASP A 108 2.02 -2.45 8.22
CA ASP A 108 0.72 -1.86 7.93
C ASP A 108 0.69 -1.20 6.56
N ALA A 109 1.79 -0.56 6.14
CA ALA A 109 1.93 -0.01 4.80
C ALA A 109 1.97 -1.12 3.73
N GLU A 110 2.67 -2.22 3.98
CA GLU A 110 2.68 -3.41 3.11
C GLU A 110 1.27 -4.02 3.01
N PHE A 111 0.57 -4.13 4.13
CA PHE A 111 -0.79 -4.63 4.17
C PHE A 111 -1.74 -3.73 3.38
N ALA A 112 -1.74 -2.42 3.66
CA ALA A 112 -2.62 -1.46 3.02
C ALA A 112 -2.39 -1.36 1.50
N SER A 113 -1.13 -1.31 1.07
CA SER A 113 -0.79 -1.27 -0.36
C SER A 113 -1.14 -2.56 -1.10
N SER A 114 -1.11 -3.70 -0.40
CA SER A 114 -1.46 -5.01 -0.98
C SER A 114 -2.96 -5.27 -1.02
N THR A 115 -3.74 -4.74 -0.07
CA THR A 115 -5.15 -5.08 0.11
C THR A 115 -6.12 -3.93 -0.16
N SER A 116 -5.65 -2.68 -0.20
CA SER A 116 -6.49 -1.47 -0.19
C SER A 116 -7.39 -1.35 1.05
N ILE A 117 -7.02 -2.00 2.16
CA ILE A 117 -7.73 -1.95 3.44
C ILE A 117 -6.91 -1.13 4.42
N TYR A 118 -7.53 -0.16 5.07
CA TYR A 118 -6.86 0.64 6.10
C TYR A 118 -6.57 -0.18 7.34
N PRO A 119 -5.37 -0.04 7.93
CA PRO A 119 -5.05 -0.64 9.22
C PRO A 119 -5.98 -0.15 10.33
N ILE A 120 -6.20 -0.99 11.33
CA ILE A 120 -7.09 -0.69 12.47
C ILE A 120 -6.51 0.34 13.45
N GLY A 121 -5.25 0.69 13.33
CA GLY A 121 -4.58 1.77 14.06
C GLY A 121 -4.00 1.37 15.42
N PHE A 122 -4.67 0.56 16.21
CA PHE A 122 -4.27 0.19 17.59
C PHE A 122 -3.53 -1.15 17.70
N SER A 123 -3.46 -1.93 16.64
CA SER A 123 -2.68 -3.16 16.54
C SER A 123 -2.13 -3.32 15.13
N ALA A 124 -0.94 -3.90 14.99
CA ALA A 124 -0.38 -4.19 13.67
C ALA A 124 -1.23 -5.23 12.93
N MET A 125 -1.56 -4.98 11.67
CA MET A 125 -2.34 -5.90 10.84
C MET A 125 -1.63 -7.25 10.69
N SER A 126 -0.32 -7.23 10.57
CA SER A 126 0.53 -8.43 10.50
C SER A 126 0.56 -9.25 11.80
N THR A 127 0.24 -8.67 12.94
CA THR A 127 0.14 -9.40 14.22
C THR A 127 -1.27 -9.95 14.44
N THR A 128 -2.29 -9.15 14.15
CA THR A 128 -3.68 -9.50 14.49
C THR A 128 -4.38 -10.27 13.37
N TYR A 129 -3.98 -10.05 12.13
CA TYR A 129 -4.66 -10.58 10.94
C TYR A 129 -3.71 -11.20 9.91
N ALA A 130 -2.53 -11.63 10.33
CA ALA A 130 -1.51 -12.20 9.43
C ALA A 130 -2.04 -13.38 8.59
N ASP A 131 -2.83 -14.24 9.20
CA ASP A 131 -3.36 -15.47 8.60
C ASP A 131 -4.63 -15.26 7.76
N ARG A 132 -5.17 -14.04 7.73
CA ARG A 132 -6.46 -13.76 7.07
C ARG A 132 -6.35 -13.79 5.56
N LYS A 133 -7.15 -14.65 4.94
CA LYS A 133 -7.26 -14.77 3.48
C LYS A 133 -8.12 -13.63 2.91
N LEU A 134 -7.53 -12.45 2.81
CA LEU A 134 -8.19 -11.27 2.26
C LEU A 134 -7.94 -11.16 0.74
N PRO A 135 -8.80 -10.45 -0.01
CA PRO A 135 -8.47 -10.00 -1.36
C PRO A 135 -7.19 -9.19 -1.36
N SER A 136 -6.34 -9.40 -2.36
CA SER A 136 -5.05 -8.71 -2.43
C SER A 136 -4.58 -8.56 -3.87
N LEU A 137 -3.68 -7.61 -4.08
CA LEU A 137 -3.03 -7.40 -5.38
C LEU A 137 -2.29 -8.66 -5.84
N ALA A 138 -1.57 -9.35 -4.94
CA ALA A 138 -0.86 -10.58 -5.27
C ALA A 138 -1.81 -11.69 -5.76
N LYS A 139 -2.96 -11.89 -5.09
CA LYS A 139 -3.98 -12.84 -5.56
C LYS A 139 -4.57 -12.47 -6.92
N LEU A 140 -4.85 -11.18 -7.14
CA LEU A 140 -5.35 -10.71 -8.43
C LEU A 140 -4.34 -10.98 -9.56
N MET A 141 -3.07 -10.70 -9.31
CA MET A 141 -1.99 -10.97 -10.27
C MET A 141 -1.82 -12.47 -10.50
N GLY A 142 -1.84 -13.29 -9.44
CA GLY A 142 -1.79 -14.75 -9.54
C GLY A 142 -2.92 -15.33 -10.40
N ARG A 143 -4.16 -14.83 -10.26
CA ARG A 143 -5.29 -15.19 -11.13
C ARG A 143 -5.06 -14.85 -12.62
N LYS A 144 -4.10 -14.01 -12.93
CA LYS A 144 -3.65 -13.64 -14.28
C LYS A 144 -2.33 -14.30 -14.68
N ASN A 145 -1.95 -15.37 -13.98
CA ASN A 145 -0.73 -16.16 -14.20
C ASN A 145 0.57 -15.37 -13.98
N TYR A 146 0.55 -14.32 -13.15
CA TYR A 146 1.78 -13.67 -12.72
C TYR A 146 2.40 -14.42 -11.54
N VAL A 147 3.71 -14.57 -11.54
CA VAL A 147 4.47 -14.95 -10.35
C VAL A 147 4.61 -13.72 -9.47
N THR A 148 4.27 -13.86 -8.19
CA THR A 148 4.32 -12.77 -7.21
C THR A 148 5.33 -13.06 -6.13
N ALA A 149 6.18 -12.10 -5.80
CA ALA A 149 7.23 -12.25 -4.80
C ALA A 149 7.46 -10.97 -4.01
N THR A 150 7.97 -11.13 -2.79
CA THR A 150 8.45 -10.03 -1.95
C THR A 150 9.95 -10.16 -1.70
N PHE A 151 10.59 -9.03 -1.45
CA PHE A 151 12.02 -8.93 -1.13
C PHE A 151 12.18 -8.01 0.06
N HIS A 152 12.81 -8.52 1.12
CA HIS A 152 13.11 -7.73 2.32
C HIS A 152 14.37 -8.27 2.99
N VAL A 153 15.32 -7.39 3.32
CA VAL A 153 16.65 -7.79 3.84
C VAL A 153 16.65 -8.33 5.27
N ASN A 154 15.54 -8.23 5.98
CA ASN A 154 15.37 -8.75 7.33
C ASN A 154 14.75 -10.15 7.31
N ASP A 155 14.79 -10.84 8.47
CA ASP A 155 14.11 -12.11 8.69
C ASP A 155 12.60 -11.98 8.44
N VAL A 156 12.02 -12.95 7.76
CA VAL A 156 10.59 -12.94 7.37
C VAL A 156 9.65 -13.04 8.57
N THR A 157 10.10 -13.58 9.69
CA THR A 157 9.29 -13.66 10.91
C THR A 157 9.09 -12.31 11.58
N PHE A 158 9.95 -11.33 11.26
CA PHE A 158 9.75 -9.97 11.70
C PHE A 158 8.46 -9.40 11.09
N TRP A 159 7.55 -8.96 11.93
CA TRP A 159 6.17 -8.60 11.56
C TRP A 159 5.31 -9.76 11.05
N ASN A 160 5.59 -11.02 11.44
CA ASN A 160 4.83 -12.21 11.02
C ASN A 160 4.60 -12.28 9.50
N ARG A 161 5.58 -11.85 8.71
CA ARG A 161 5.48 -11.86 7.25
C ARG A 161 5.44 -13.26 6.68
N ASP A 162 6.06 -14.22 7.38
CA ASP A 162 5.99 -15.66 7.09
C ASP A 162 4.55 -16.19 7.04
N GLN A 163 3.64 -15.57 7.78
CA GLN A 163 2.21 -15.87 7.76
C GLN A 163 1.45 -14.93 6.82
N MET A 164 1.75 -13.63 6.85
CA MET A 164 1.03 -12.61 6.10
C MET A 164 1.24 -12.75 4.59
N TYR A 165 2.45 -12.97 4.11
CA TYR A 165 2.71 -13.05 2.68
C TYR A 165 1.99 -14.21 1.99
N PRO A 166 2.01 -15.46 2.52
CA PRO A 166 1.21 -16.54 1.96
C PRO A 166 -0.30 -16.27 2.02
N ALA A 167 -0.78 -15.71 3.13
CA ALA A 167 -2.20 -15.36 3.29
C ALA A 167 -2.67 -14.30 2.27
N LEU A 168 -1.80 -13.37 1.89
CA LEU A 168 -2.02 -12.38 0.83
C LEU A 168 -1.77 -12.93 -0.58
N GLY A 169 -1.30 -14.18 -0.73
CA GLY A 169 -1.16 -14.86 -2.01
C GLY A 169 0.15 -14.60 -2.75
N PHE A 170 1.19 -14.19 -2.06
CA PHE A 170 2.54 -14.19 -2.65
C PHE A 170 3.04 -15.62 -2.83
N HIS A 171 3.64 -15.91 -3.98
CA HIS A 171 4.18 -17.24 -4.30
C HIS A 171 5.54 -17.48 -3.66
N ALA A 172 6.31 -16.42 -3.45
CA ALA A 172 7.63 -16.49 -2.86
C ALA A 172 7.94 -15.23 -2.04
N TYR A 173 8.85 -15.39 -1.08
CA TYR A 173 9.53 -14.29 -0.41
C TYR A 173 11.04 -14.54 -0.37
N TYR A 174 11.81 -13.48 -0.43
CA TYR A 174 13.26 -13.50 -0.36
C TYR A 174 13.68 -12.59 0.78
N ASP A 175 14.08 -13.21 1.89
CA ASP A 175 14.43 -12.59 3.17
C ASP A 175 15.92 -12.71 3.50
N GLU A 176 16.31 -12.48 4.74
CA GLU A 176 17.71 -12.41 5.21
C GLU A 176 18.65 -13.48 4.61
N PRO A 177 18.30 -14.80 4.51
CA PRO A 177 19.19 -15.83 3.98
C PRO A 177 19.60 -15.64 2.52
N TYR A 178 18.86 -14.86 1.75
CA TYR A 178 19.13 -14.63 0.34
C TYR A 178 20.10 -13.47 0.07
N PHE A 179 20.43 -12.68 1.11
CA PHE A 179 21.28 -11.51 1.02
C PHE A 179 22.66 -11.75 1.65
N SER A 180 23.56 -10.80 1.48
CA SER A 180 24.88 -10.85 2.08
C SER A 180 24.78 -10.99 3.60
N LYS A 181 25.66 -11.81 4.19
CA LYS A 181 25.80 -11.93 5.64
C LYS A 181 26.38 -10.69 6.29
N VAL A 182 26.97 -9.80 5.50
CA VAL A 182 27.45 -8.49 5.97
C VAL A 182 26.24 -7.60 6.17
N LYS A 183 25.88 -7.39 7.43
CA LYS A 183 24.75 -6.51 7.78
C LYS A 183 25.19 -5.05 7.70
N PHE A 184 24.46 -4.26 6.92
CA PHE A 184 24.63 -2.82 6.88
C PHE A 184 24.07 -2.15 8.14
N SER A 185 23.02 -2.72 8.69
CA SER A 185 22.38 -2.27 9.92
C SER A 185 21.83 -3.46 10.72
N ARG A 186 21.22 -3.19 11.87
CA ARG A 186 20.51 -4.21 12.65
C ARG A 186 19.35 -4.86 11.88
N PHE A 187 18.89 -4.23 10.80
CA PHE A 187 17.77 -4.71 9.97
C PHE A 187 18.21 -5.57 8.78
N GLY A 188 19.49 -5.75 8.54
CA GLY A 188 20.01 -6.62 7.49
C GLY A 188 20.99 -5.96 6.54
N ALA A 189 21.05 -6.47 5.32
CA ALA A 189 21.93 -5.99 4.26
C ALA A 189 21.53 -4.58 3.77
N SER A 190 22.36 -3.97 2.90
CA SER A 190 22.08 -2.65 2.32
C SER A 190 20.99 -2.71 1.26
N ASP A 191 20.39 -1.55 0.95
CA ASP A 191 19.44 -1.41 -0.15
C ASP A 191 20.08 -1.75 -1.51
N GLU A 192 21.36 -1.44 -1.70
CA GLU A 192 22.11 -1.87 -2.90
C GLU A 192 22.08 -3.38 -3.07
N GLU A 193 22.33 -4.12 -1.99
CA GLU A 193 22.25 -5.59 -2.00
C GLU A 193 20.85 -6.08 -2.27
N LEU A 194 19.83 -5.44 -1.68
CA LEU A 194 18.41 -5.74 -1.95
C LEU A 194 18.10 -5.62 -3.44
N PHE A 195 18.47 -4.52 -4.07
CA PHE A 195 18.22 -4.32 -5.49
C PHE A 195 19.03 -5.29 -6.35
N ARG A 196 20.29 -5.54 -6.02
CA ARG A 196 21.14 -6.46 -6.75
C ARG A 196 20.58 -7.88 -6.77
N VAL A 197 20.16 -8.39 -5.62
CA VAL A 197 19.55 -9.73 -5.50
C VAL A 197 18.18 -9.74 -6.15
N GLY A 198 17.35 -8.73 -5.89
CA GLY A 198 16.00 -8.62 -6.44
C GLY A 198 16.00 -8.64 -7.97
N ILE A 199 16.82 -7.81 -8.61
CA ILE A 199 16.95 -7.77 -10.07
C ILE A 199 17.39 -9.15 -10.64
N ARG A 200 18.37 -9.80 -10.00
CA ARG A 200 18.83 -11.13 -10.42
C ARG A 200 17.70 -12.16 -10.32
N LYS A 201 16.94 -12.16 -9.22
CA LYS A 201 15.83 -13.09 -9.01
C LYS A 201 14.70 -12.83 -10.01
N MET A 202 14.27 -11.58 -10.16
CA MET A 202 13.20 -11.22 -11.11
C MET A 202 13.50 -11.63 -12.56
N LYS A 203 14.77 -11.60 -12.99
CA LYS A 203 15.16 -12.09 -14.34
C LYS A 203 14.92 -13.59 -14.55
N THR A 204 14.84 -14.37 -13.48
CA THR A 204 14.63 -15.83 -13.54
C THR A 204 13.21 -16.26 -13.22
N MET A 205 12.34 -15.34 -12.79
CA MET A 205 10.93 -15.59 -12.54
C MET A 205 10.17 -15.71 -13.87
N ARG A 206 9.49 -16.83 -14.08
CA ARG A 206 8.66 -17.10 -15.26
C ARG A 206 7.37 -17.77 -14.84
#